data_51492817302f925ab6ae55a5c00419cb
#
_entry.id   51492817302f925ab6ae55a5c00419cb
#
_cell.length_a   1.000
_cell.length_b   1.000
_cell.length_c   1.000
_cell.angle_alpha   90.00
_cell.angle_beta   90.00
_cell.angle_gamma   90.00
#
_symmetry.space_group_name_H-M   'P 1'
#
loop_
_entity.id
_entity.type
_entity.pdbx_description
1 polymer ?
#
loop_
_entity_poly.entity_id
_entity_poly.type
_entity_poly.pdbx_seq_one_letter_code
_entity_poly.pdbx_strand_id
1 'polypeptide(L)'
;PMTAFFPHAKMDRQIIETLRMHTGTDKKQAHELAENVLRQVNLTDTKRVLRAYPGELSGGMLQRIAMALILGTKPKYVLADEPTSALDEANRDLLLELLREYQKNAAILFISHDTEAMKALCSITHVMEHGEIIETQATEQLFINPQQPWTKRFAEAACHREEVNWKWTALN
;
A
#
# COMPACT_ATOMS: atom_id res chain seq x y z
N PRO A 1 3.59 0.34 -9.74
CA PRO A 1 3.17 -1.09 -9.77
C PRO A 1 3.32 -1.72 -11.16
N MET A 2 3.09 -0.96 -12.25
CA MET A 2 3.17 -1.52 -13.62
C MET A 2 4.55 -2.06 -14.01
N THR A 3 5.62 -1.53 -13.44
CA THR A 3 7.01 -1.95 -13.71
C THR A 3 7.49 -3.11 -12.83
N ALA A 4 6.70 -3.51 -11.82
CA ALA A 4 7.06 -4.58 -10.90
C ALA A 4 6.86 -5.99 -11.50
N PHE A 5 6.08 -6.10 -12.56
CA PHE A 5 5.77 -7.38 -13.21
C PHE A 5 6.31 -7.45 -14.63
N PHE A 6 6.80 -8.61 -15.02
CA PHE A 6 7.29 -8.85 -16.38
C PHE A 6 6.12 -8.89 -17.36
N PRO A 7 6.05 -7.98 -18.35
CA PRO A 7 4.88 -7.82 -19.23
C PRO A 7 4.58 -9.05 -20.09
N HIS A 8 5.59 -9.86 -20.39
CA HIS A 8 5.49 -11.04 -21.27
C HIS A 8 5.32 -12.38 -20.52
N ALA A 9 5.18 -12.34 -19.20
CA ALA A 9 4.91 -13.54 -18.40
C ALA A 9 3.54 -13.44 -17.74
N LYS A 10 2.79 -14.55 -17.75
CA LYS A 10 1.50 -14.61 -17.05
C LYS A 10 1.67 -14.44 -15.54
N MET A 11 0.61 -13.93 -14.90
CA MET A 11 0.61 -13.67 -13.47
C MET A 11 0.77 -14.94 -12.63
N ASP A 12 0.23 -16.10 -13.07
CA ASP A 12 0.39 -17.37 -12.38
C ASP A 12 1.86 -17.72 -12.18
N ARG A 13 2.66 -17.62 -13.25
CA ARG A 13 4.09 -17.90 -13.17
C ARG A 13 4.79 -16.99 -12.20
N GLN A 14 4.55 -15.67 -12.28
CA GLN A 14 5.23 -14.68 -11.46
C GLN A 14 4.84 -14.80 -9.98
N ILE A 15 3.54 -14.95 -9.69
CA ILE A 15 3.03 -15.05 -8.31
C ILE A 15 3.49 -16.37 -7.68
N ILE A 16 3.30 -17.49 -8.38
CA ILE A 16 3.60 -18.82 -7.81
C ILE A 16 5.11 -19.00 -7.62
N GLU A 17 5.95 -18.55 -8.57
CA GLU A 17 7.40 -18.63 -8.42
C GLU A 17 7.89 -17.76 -7.26
N THR A 18 7.36 -16.54 -7.11
CA THR A 18 7.70 -15.66 -5.98
C THR A 18 7.33 -16.31 -4.64
N LEU A 19 6.12 -16.82 -4.51
CA LEU A 19 5.69 -17.47 -3.28
C LEU A 19 6.56 -18.71 -2.98
N ARG A 20 6.84 -19.55 -3.96
CA ARG A 20 7.70 -20.73 -3.78
C ARG A 20 9.10 -20.37 -3.30
N MET A 21 9.71 -19.37 -3.92
CA MET A 21 11.07 -18.95 -3.56
C MET A 21 11.15 -18.45 -2.10
N HIS A 22 10.13 -17.75 -1.63
CA HIS A 22 10.14 -17.14 -0.32
C HIS A 22 9.58 -18.03 0.81
N THR A 23 8.69 -18.98 0.47
CA THR A 23 8.06 -19.86 1.49
C THR A 23 8.63 -21.27 1.51
N GLY A 24 9.40 -21.68 0.48
CA GLY A 24 9.91 -23.03 0.33
C GLY A 24 8.85 -24.09 0.03
N THR A 25 7.62 -23.66 -0.32
CA THR A 25 6.50 -24.57 -0.62
C THR A 25 6.62 -25.21 -1.99
N ASP A 26 5.94 -26.34 -2.20
CA ASP A 26 5.81 -26.93 -3.51
C ASP A 26 4.86 -26.13 -4.42
N LYS A 27 4.79 -26.50 -5.71
CA LYS A 27 3.99 -25.77 -6.69
C LYS A 27 2.48 -25.78 -6.38
N LYS A 28 1.96 -26.88 -5.84
CA LYS A 28 0.53 -27.02 -5.50
C LYS A 28 0.19 -26.15 -4.31
N GLN A 29 0.99 -26.21 -3.25
CA GLN A 29 0.84 -25.38 -2.05
C GLN A 29 0.96 -23.88 -2.38
N ALA A 30 1.92 -23.51 -3.23
CA ALA A 30 2.06 -22.10 -3.65
C ALA A 30 0.88 -21.62 -4.50
N HIS A 31 0.27 -22.50 -5.30
CA HIS A 31 -0.95 -22.16 -6.05
C HIS A 31 -2.15 -21.93 -5.11
N GLU A 32 -2.35 -22.81 -4.13
CA GLU A 32 -3.40 -22.68 -3.12
C GLU A 32 -3.19 -21.40 -2.29
N LEU A 33 -1.94 -21.10 -1.90
CA LEU A 33 -1.58 -19.87 -1.21
C LEU A 33 -1.86 -18.64 -2.08
N ALA A 34 -1.48 -18.66 -3.36
CA ALA A 34 -1.74 -17.58 -4.31
C ALA A 34 -3.23 -17.25 -4.40
N GLU A 35 -4.09 -18.26 -4.58
CA GLU A 35 -5.53 -18.05 -4.60
C GLU A 35 -6.06 -17.47 -3.29
N ASN A 36 -5.55 -17.92 -2.15
CA ASN A 36 -5.97 -17.44 -0.84
C ASN A 36 -5.61 -15.96 -0.65
N VAL A 37 -4.34 -15.57 -0.89
CA VAL A 37 -3.91 -14.18 -0.70
C VAL A 37 -4.54 -13.22 -1.71
N LEU A 38 -4.84 -13.69 -2.94
CA LEU A 38 -5.58 -12.89 -3.92
C LEU A 38 -7.00 -12.59 -3.45
N ARG A 39 -7.70 -13.54 -2.83
CA ARG A 39 -9.03 -13.29 -2.25
C ARG A 39 -8.98 -12.30 -1.08
N GLN A 40 -7.93 -12.32 -0.25
CA GLN A 40 -7.77 -11.38 0.86
C GLN A 40 -7.66 -9.91 0.39
N VAL A 41 -7.18 -9.70 -0.83
CA VAL A 41 -7.11 -8.37 -1.45
C VAL A 41 -8.27 -8.09 -2.41
N ASN A 42 -9.42 -8.75 -2.22
CA ASN A 42 -10.64 -8.61 -3.04
C ASN A 42 -10.45 -8.89 -4.54
N LEU A 43 -9.51 -9.77 -4.90
CA LEU A 43 -9.39 -10.32 -6.25
C LEU A 43 -10.03 -11.71 -6.28
N THR A 44 -11.37 -11.75 -6.29
CA THR A 44 -12.15 -12.98 -6.11
C THR A 44 -12.11 -13.93 -7.31
N ASP A 45 -12.04 -13.41 -8.54
CA ASP A 45 -11.81 -14.23 -9.74
C ASP A 45 -10.32 -14.54 -9.91
N THR A 46 -9.81 -15.36 -8.99
CA THR A 46 -8.39 -15.73 -8.93
C THR A 46 -7.92 -16.42 -10.21
N LYS A 47 -8.80 -17.23 -10.83
CA LYS A 47 -8.45 -17.95 -12.06
C LYS A 47 -8.21 -17.01 -13.24
N ARG A 48 -9.05 -15.98 -13.38
CA ARG A 48 -8.86 -14.93 -14.38
C ARG A 48 -7.56 -14.16 -14.13
N VAL A 49 -7.34 -13.73 -12.89
CA VAL A 49 -6.13 -12.98 -12.50
C VAL A 49 -4.87 -13.78 -12.80
N LEU A 50 -4.81 -15.04 -12.40
CA LEU A 50 -3.64 -15.90 -12.59
C LEU A 50 -3.35 -16.16 -14.07
N ARG A 51 -4.37 -16.24 -14.93
CA ARG A 51 -4.19 -16.49 -16.38
C ARG A 51 -3.83 -15.24 -17.17
N ALA A 52 -4.08 -14.06 -16.63
CA ALA A 52 -3.85 -12.78 -17.30
C ALA A 52 -2.36 -12.45 -17.43
N TYR A 53 -2.03 -11.61 -18.41
CA TYR A 53 -0.78 -10.88 -18.47
C TYR A 53 -0.92 -9.55 -17.70
N PRO A 54 0.17 -8.95 -17.19
CA PRO A 54 0.10 -7.67 -16.48
C PRO A 54 -0.65 -6.57 -17.24
N GLY A 55 -0.46 -6.47 -18.56
CA GLY A 55 -1.14 -5.48 -19.40
C GLY A 55 -2.66 -5.67 -19.56
N GLU A 56 -3.22 -6.81 -19.13
CA GLU A 56 -4.66 -7.10 -19.14
C GLU A 56 -5.34 -6.76 -17.80
N LEU A 57 -4.55 -6.27 -16.82
CA LEU A 57 -5.00 -5.92 -15.49
C LEU A 57 -4.90 -4.41 -15.25
N SER A 58 -5.82 -3.85 -14.48
CA SER A 58 -5.75 -2.43 -14.09
C SER A 58 -4.59 -2.16 -13.12
N GLY A 59 -4.14 -0.91 -13.03
CA GLY A 59 -3.10 -0.51 -12.07
C GLY A 59 -3.46 -0.85 -10.63
N GLY A 60 -4.71 -0.64 -10.23
CA GLY A 60 -5.22 -1.02 -8.90
C GLY A 60 -5.24 -2.54 -8.68
N MET A 61 -5.49 -3.35 -9.72
CA MET A 61 -5.37 -4.81 -9.60
C MET A 61 -3.91 -5.23 -9.40
N LEU A 62 -2.98 -4.66 -10.15
CA LEU A 62 -1.55 -4.95 -10.00
C LEU A 62 -1.03 -4.55 -8.61
N GLN A 63 -1.52 -3.42 -8.07
CA GLN A 63 -1.18 -2.97 -6.73
C GLN A 63 -1.70 -3.93 -5.65
N ARG A 64 -2.94 -4.40 -5.78
CA ARG A 64 -3.50 -5.43 -4.90
C ARG A 64 -2.77 -6.77 -5.01
N ILE A 65 -2.30 -7.16 -6.19
CA ILE A 65 -1.47 -8.36 -6.36
C ILE A 65 -0.13 -8.18 -5.65
N ALA A 66 0.51 -7.01 -5.74
CA ALA A 66 1.73 -6.74 -4.98
C ALA A 66 1.50 -6.87 -3.47
N MET A 67 0.35 -6.37 -2.96
CA MET A 67 -0.03 -6.57 -1.55
C MET A 67 -0.28 -8.05 -1.22
N ALA A 68 -0.95 -8.80 -2.10
CA ALA A 68 -1.14 -10.24 -1.93
C ALA A 68 0.20 -11.00 -1.80
N LEU A 69 1.23 -10.60 -2.57
CA LEU A 69 2.56 -11.16 -2.44
C LEU A 69 3.21 -10.87 -1.08
N ILE A 70 3.02 -9.65 -0.52
CA ILE A 70 3.47 -9.32 0.83
C ILE A 70 2.79 -10.23 1.85
N LEU A 71 1.48 -10.38 1.78
CA LEU A 71 0.72 -11.26 2.68
C LEU A 71 1.17 -12.72 2.59
N GLY A 72 1.50 -13.20 1.38
CA GLY A 72 1.94 -14.58 1.14
C GLY A 72 3.39 -14.84 1.56
N THR A 73 4.30 -13.91 1.32
CA THR A 73 5.73 -14.07 1.61
C THR A 73 6.12 -13.68 3.03
N LYS A 74 5.26 -12.90 3.71
CA LYS A 74 5.41 -12.46 5.11
C LYS A 74 6.79 -11.87 5.43
N PRO A 75 7.26 -10.85 4.70
CA PRO A 75 8.53 -10.21 4.98
C PRO A 75 8.50 -9.48 6.34
N LYS A 76 9.64 -9.41 7.02
CA LYS A 76 9.77 -8.66 8.29
C LYS A 76 9.82 -7.15 8.09
N TYR A 77 10.16 -6.70 6.89
CA TYR A 77 10.29 -5.29 6.52
C TYR A 77 9.57 -5.04 5.20
N VAL A 78 8.72 -4.03 5.17
CA VAL A 78 7.99 -3.61 3.97
C VAL A 78 8.34 -2.16 3.65
N LEU A 79 8.76 -1.90 2.43
CA LEU A 79 8.90 -0.56 1.88
C LEU A 79 7.71 -0.30 0.95
N ALA A 80 6.83 0.60 1.36
CA ALA A 80 5.64 0.97 0.60
C ALA A 80 5.80 2.41 0.08
N ASP A 81 6.10 2.51 -1.22
CA ASP A 81 6.29 3.79 -1.91
C ASP A 81 5.03 4.15 -2.70
N GLU A 82 4.36 5.23 -2.26
CA GLU A 82 3.08 5.73 -2.81
C GLU A 82 2.03 4.62 -3.02
N PRO A 83 1.77 3.75 -2.03
CA PRO A 83 0.95 2.56 -2.26
C PRO A 83 -0.55 2.87 -2.44
N THR A 84 -1.00 4.09 -2.08
CA THR A 84 -2.40 4.53 -2.20
C THR A 84 -2.71 5.32 -3.47
N SER A 85 -1.70 5.81 -4.19
CA SER A 85 -1.84 6.82 -5.26
C SER A 85 -2.68 6.40 -6.47
N ALA A 86 -2.82 5.10 -6.74
CA ALA A 86 -3.56 4.56 -7.90
C ALA A 86 -4.85 3.82 -7.49
N LEU A 87 -5.30 3.98 -6.26
CA LEU A 87 -6.48 3.31 -5.71
C LEU A 87 -7.65 4.29 -5.58
N ASP A 88 -8.86 3.78 -5.81
CA ASP A 88 -10.08 4.41 -5.35
C ASP A 88 -10.20 4.29 -3.82
N GLU A 89 -11.11 5.03 -3.22
CA GLU A 89 -11.30 5.12 -1.77
C GLU A 89 -11.50 3.75 -1.11
N ALA A 90 -12.37 2.90 -1.67
CA ALA A 90 -12.65 1.59 -1.10
C ALA A 90 -11.43 0.64 -1.13
N ASN A 91 -10.65 0.67 -2.20
CA ASN A 91 -9.42 -0.11 -2.32
C ASN A 91 -8.28 0.46 -1.48
N ARG A 92 -8.24 1.79 -1.29
CA ARG A 92 -7.32 2.48 -0.38
C ARG A 92 -7.56 2.03 1.06
N ASP A 93 -8.82 2.07 1.51
CA ASP A 93 -9.19 1.70 2.88
C ASP A 93 -8.86 0.23 3.17
N LEU A 94 -9.18 -0.65 2.24
CA LEU A 94 -8.78 -2.06 2.32
C LEU A 94 -7.26 -2.22 2.45
N LEU A 95 -6.48 -1.50 1.63
CA LEU A 95 -5.02 -1.55 1.69
C LEU A 95 -4.50 -1.10 3.06
N LEU A 96 -5.02 0.02 3.58
CA LEU A 96 -4.62 0.55 4.89
C LEU A 96 -4.98 -0.41 6.03
N GLU A 97 -6.14 -1.05 5.98
CA GLU A 97 -6.55 -2.07 6.95
C GLU A 97 -5.60 -3.28 6.93
N LEU A 98 -5.28 -3.80 5.74
CA LEU A 98 -4.34 -4.90 5.56
C LEU A 98 -2.93 -4.54 6.06
N LEU A 99 -2.43 -3.34 5.76
CA LEU A 99 -1.14 -2.86 6.25
C LEU A 99 -1.14 -2.67 7.77
N ARG A 100 -2.23 -2.15 8.35
CA ARG A 100 -2.40 -2.00 9.80
C ARG A 100 -2.37 -3.35 10.51
N GLU A 101 -3.00 -4.37 9.96
CA GLU A 101 -2.94 -5.72 10.52
C GLU A 101 -1.54 -6.31 10.37
N TYR A 102 -0.92 -6.08 9.21
CA TYR A 102 0.42 -6.60 8.91
C TYR A 102 1.52 -6.00 9.79
N GLN A 103 1.44 -4.71 10.14
CA GLN A 103 2.45 -4.02 10.96
C GLN A 103 2.56 -4.57 12.40
N LYS A 104 1.60 -5.36 12.87
CA LYS A 104 1.71 -6.05 14.17
C LYS A 104 2.88 -7.04 14.21
N ASN A 105 3.32 -7.52 13.04
CA ASN A 105 4.34 -8.55 12.91
C ASN A 105 5.54 -8.13 12.05
N ALA A 106 5.50 -6.92 11.46
CA ALA A 106 6.53 -6.42 10.55
C ALA A 106 6.72 -4.91 10.71
N ALA A 107 7.91 -4.41 10.39
CA ALA A 107 8.14 -2.98 10.27
C ALA A 107 7.77 -2.51 8.87
N ILE A 108 7.04 -1.38 8.79
CA ILE A 108 6.63 -0.78 7.52
C ILE A 108 7.24 0.62 7.42
N LEU A 109 8.00 0.87 6.36
CA LEU A 109 8.37 2.20 5.92
C LEU A 109 7.37 2.64 4.84
N PHE A 110 6.52 3.60 5.18
CA PHE A 110 5.45 4.10 4.34
C PHE A 110 5.84 5.48 3.78
N ILE A 111 6.00 5.58 2.47
CA ILE A 111 6.32 6.84 1.78
C ILE A 111 5.06 7.29 1.06
N SER A 112 4.55 8.47 1.40
CA SER A 112 3.33 8.99 0.80
C SER A 112 3.19 10.49 1.01
N HIS A 113 2.34 11.13 0.22
CA HIS A 113 1.81 12.47 0.43
C HIS A 113 0.35 12.44 0.94
N ASP A 114 -0.21 11.26 1.17
CA ASP A 114 -1.56 11.05 1.70
C ASP A 114 -1.55 11.17 3.23
N THR A 115 -1.94 12.34 3.72
CA THR A 115 -1.92 12.68 5.15
C THR A 115 -2.86 11.85 6.00
N GLU A 116 -4.02 11.47 5.45
CA GLU A 116 -4.98 10.60 6.12
C GLU A 116 -4.44 9.17 6.26
N ALA A 117 -3.81 8.64 5.21
CA ALA A 117 -3.15 7.34 5.26
C ALA A 117 -1.99 7.34 6.27
N MET A 118 -1.18 8.41 6.32
CA MET A 118 -0.12 8.55 7.30
C MET A 118 -0.66 8.58 8.74
N LYS A 119 -1.69 9.40 9.02
CA LYS A 119 -2.35 9.46 10.34
C LYS A 119 -2.95 8.11 10.75
N ALA A 120 -3.49 7.37 9.77
CA ALA A 120 -4.14 6.08 10.03
C ALA A 120 -3.14 4.95 10.32
N LEU A 121 -1.93 4.99 9.73
CA LEU A 121 -1.00 3.87 9.73
C LEU A 121 0.29 4.12 10.51
N CYS A 122 0.83 5.36 10.47
CA CYS A 122 2.17 5.64 10.95
C CYS A 122 2.16 6.19 12.39
N SER A 123 3.00 5.65 13.25
CA SER A 123 3.24 6.18 14.61
C SER A 123 4.25 7.34 14.62
N ILE A 124 5.23 7.29 13.72
CA ILE A 124 6.29 8.30 13.56
C ILE A 124 6.30 8.74 12.11
N THR A 125 6.46 10.03 11.87
CA THR A 125 6.61 10.61 10.54
C THR A 125 7.93 11.38 10.44
N HIS A 126 8.64 11.15 9.32
CA HIS A 126 9.82 11.88 8.91
C HIS A 126 9.45 12.77 7.73
N VAL A 127 9.71 14.07 7.85
CA VAL A 127 9.52 15.03 6.76
C VAL A 127 10.84 15.21 6.04
N MET A 128 10.81 15.05 4.72
CA MET A 128 11.99 15.15 3.86
C MET A 128 11.84 16.36 2.92
N GLU A 129 12.90 17.17 2.84
CA GLU A 129 13.03 18.29 1.90
C GLU A 129 14.43 18.26 1.29
N HIS A 130 14.54 18.40 -0.02
CA HIS A 130 15.81 18.38 -0.77
C HIS A 130 16.73 17.18 -0.47
N GLY A 131 16.14 16.01 -0.16
CA GLY A 131 16.90 14.78 0.14
C GLY A 131 17.37 14.65 1.59
N GLU A 132 17.03 15.60 2.47
CA GLU A 132 17.38 15.60 3.89
C GLU A 132 16.13 15.47 4.75
N ILE A 133 16.24 14.74 5.87
CA ILE A 133 15.17 14.70 6.88
C ILE A 133 15.26 15.97 7.71
N ILE A 134 14.28 16.86 7.55
CA ILE A 134 14.23 18.15 8.22
C ILE A 134 13.46 18.12 9.54
N GLU A 135 12.57 17.15 9.72
CA GLU A 135 11.77 17.00 10.93
C GLU A 135 11.38 15.54 11.16
N THR A 136 11.37 15.12 12.43
CA THR A 136 10.91 13.80 12.87
C THR A 136 10.09 13.95 14.13
N GLN A 137 8.84 13.52 14.09
CA GLN A 137 7.94 13.55 15.24
C GLN A 137 6.99 12.35 15.27
N ALA A 138 6.31 12.13 16.42
CA ALA A 138 5.10 11.32 16.44
C ALA A 138 4.09 11.90 15.43
N THR A 139 3.44 11.07 14.65
CA THR A 139 2.60 11.51 13.53
C THR A 139 1.52 12.51 13.96
N GLU A 140 0.83 12.27 15.09
CA GLU A 140 -0.16 13.19 15.62
C GLU A 140 0.43 14.56 15.95
N GLN A 141 1.62 14.60 16.57
CA GLN A 141 2.29 15.85 16.95
C GLN A 141 2.77 16.64 15.74
N LEU A 142 3.18 15.98 14.69
CA LEU A 142 3.62 16.63 13.46
C LEU A 142 2.52 17.48 12.82
N PHE A 143 1.26 17.06 12.92
CA PHE A 143 0.11 17.82 12.40
C PHE A 143 -0.42 18.87 13.38
N ILE A 144 -0.23 18.69 14.69
CA ILE A 144 -0.70 19.62 15.73
C ILE A 144 0.31 20.75 15.96
N ASN A 145 1.60 20.41 16.03
CA ASN A 145 2.67 21.34 16.39
C ASN A 145 3.91 21.16 15.51
N PRO A 146 3.80 21.38 14.18
CA PRO A 146 4.93 21.29 13.27
C PRO A 146 5.99 22.36 13.59
N GLN A 147 7.26 22.00 13.56
CA GLN A 147 8.36 22.89 13.95
C GLN A 147 8.97 23.60 12.73
N GLN A 148 9.14 22.88 11.63
CA GLN A 148 9.80 23.41 10.44
C GLN A 148 8.83 24.23 9.56
N PRO A 149 9.29 25.29 8.90
CA PRO A 149 8.43 26.13 8.05
C PRO A 149 7.74 25.36 6.92
N TRP A 150 8.43 24.38 6.34
CA TRP A 150 7.85 23.54 5.29
C TRP A 150 6.76 22.64 5.86
N THR A 151 7.01 22.00 7.02
CA THR A 151 6.04 21.12 7.68
C THR A 151 4.78 21.89 8.10
N LYS A 152 4.92 23.14 8.54
CA LYS A 152 3.77 24.02 8.87
C LYS A 152 2.86 24.21 7.67
N ARG A 153 3.44 24.58 6.52
CA ARG A 153 2.68 24.76 5.27
C ARG A 153 2.04 23.46 4.80
N PHE A 154 2.74 22.33 4.95
CA PHE A 154 2.21 21.02 4.61
C PHE A 154 1.02 20.62 5.50
N ALA A 155 1.13 20.80 6.83
CA ALA A 155 0.07 20.52 7.78
C ALA A 155 -1.16 21.42 7.56
N GLU A 156 -0.96 22.71 7.31
CA GLU A 156 -2.05 23.65 6.96
C GLU A 156 -2.78 23.22 5.69
N ALA A 157 -2.05 22.85 4.64
CA ALA A 157 -2.64 22.38 3.38
C ALA A 157 -3.44 21.07 3.56
N ALA A 158 -3.01 20.19 4.47
CA ALA A 158 -3.72 18.97 4.82
C ALA A 158 -5.05 19.27 5.52
N CYS A 159 -5.05 20.18 6.51
CA CYS A 159 -6.26 20.59 7.22
C CYS A 159 -7.31 21.23 6.28
N HIS A 160 -6.88 22.06 5.33
CA HIS A 160 -7.80 22.66 4.36
C HIS A 160 -8.44 21.63 3.42
N ARG A 161 -7.76 20.54 3.08
CA ARG A 161 -8.37 19.45 2.29
C ARG A 161 -9.45 18.70 3.09
N GLU A 162 -9.25 18.45 4.35
CA GLU A 162 -10.23 17.82 5.23
C GLU A 162 -11.51 18.71 5.36
N GLU A 163 -11.37 20.03 5.51
CA GLU A 163 -12.50 20.97 5.56
C GLU A 163 -13.29 21.03 4.22
N VAL A 164 -12.61 20.96 3.08
CA VAL A 164 -13.27 20.97 1.77
C VAL A 164 -14.01 19.64 1.55
N ASN A 165 -13.42 18.50 1.85
CA ASN A 165 -14.07 17.19 1.75
C ASN A 165 -15.29 17.10 2.68
N TRP A 166 -15.23 17.63 3.91
CA TRP A 166 -16.38 17.65 4.82
C TRP A 166 -17.54 18.47 4.25
N LYS A 167 -17.28 19.61 3.61
CA LYS A 167 -18.33 20.42 2.98
C LYS A 167 -19.02 19.74 1.81
N TRP A 168 -18.31 18.92 1.02
CA TRP A 168 -18.91 18.15 -0.09
C TRP A 168 -19.74 16.96 0.38
N THR A 169 -19.33 16.27 1.43
CA THR A 169 -20.10 15.15 2.02
C THR A 169 -21.33 15.61 2.82
N ALA A 170 -21.35 16.85 3.33
CA ALA A 170 -22.50 17.42 4.04
C ALA A 170 -23.56 18.02 3.08
N LEU A 171 -23.30 18.14 1.79
CA LEU A 171 -24.19 18.73 0.79
C LEU A 171 -24.82 17.70 -0.16
N ASN A 172 -24.51 16.42 -0.02
CA ASN A 172 -25.11 15.27 -0.71
C ASN A 172 -25.72 14.28 0.28
#